data_7ee008e2b57ad9fce921acf7be8197d1
#
_entry.id   7ee008e2b57ad9fce921acf7be8197d1
#
_cell.length_a   1.000
_cell.length_b   1.000
_cell.length_c   1.000
_cell.angle_alpha   90.00
_cell.angle_beta   90.00
_cell.angle_gamma   90.00
#
_symmetry.space_group_name_H-M   'P 1'
#
loop_
_entity.id
_entity.type
_entity.pdbx_description
1 polymer ?
#
loop_
_entity_poly.entity_id
_entity_poly.type
_entity_poly.pdbx_seq_one_letter_code
_entity_poly.pdbx_strand_id
1 'polypeptide(L)'
;LVNRSEEDVRERKEGLQGTLYIASVEGCGPRLFAEWIAGFQQRHPHVQYNLWNGNTDDVNNRVTKGLCEIAMITAPYNTEEFHVLPVYEEPWVAVIPKGHALYSWENDPVKPSELLPYDLLIPSRESRKGEIDKWFEGTGHAPVIRGRIAHMMNAYELSLHGVGISIYPASISSLIRDKDVCVR
;
A
#
# COMPACT_ATOMS: atom_id res chain seq x y z
N LEU A 1 -34.95 -18.11 -11.73
CA LEU A 1 -35.68 -17.75 -10.49
C LEU A 1 -35.62 -18.88 -9.45
N VAL A 2 -35.76 -20.15 -9.82
CA VAL A 2 -35.72 -21.29 -8.88
C VAL A 2 -34.34 -21.45 -8.25
N ASN A 3 -33.26 -21.35 -9.02
CA ASN A 3 -31.88 -21.48 -8.51
C ASN A 3 -31.52 -20.44 -7.43
N ARG A 4 -31.99 -19.19 -7.61
CA ARG A 4 -31.70 -18.10 -6.65
C ARG A 4 -32.43 -18.32 -5.31
N SER A 5 -33.65 -18.90 -5.35
CA SER A 5 -34.40 -19.21 -4.14
C SER A 5 -33.84 -20.39 -3.37
N GLU A 6 -33.25 -21.36 -4.05
CA GLU A 6 -32.58 -22.52 -3.42
C GLU A 6 -31.25 -22.11 -2.78
N GLU A 7 -30.47 -21.23 -3.44
CA GLU A 7 -29.26 -20.60 -2.91
C GLU A 7 -29.58 -19.76 -1.65
N ASP A 8 -30.59 -18.90 -1.69
CA ASP A 8 -31.05 -18.09 -0.56
C ASP A 8 -31.48 -18.94 0.66
N VAL A 9 -32.14 -20.09 0.42
CA VAL A 9 -32.54 -21.01 1.49
C VAL A 9 -31.35 -21.79 2.06
N ARG A 10 -30.40 -22.14 1.21
CA ARG A 10 -29.17 -22.82 1.61
C ARG A 10 -28.27 -21.92 2.42
N GLU A 11 -28.07 -20.67 1.99
CA GLU A 11 -27.31 -19.66 2.76
C GLU A 11 -27.93 -19.37 4.14
N ARG A 12 -29.27 -19.40 4.25
CA ARG A 12 -29.95 -19.22 5.55
C ARG A 12 -29.76 -20.40 6.50
N LYS A 13 -29.52 -21.62 5.99
CA LYS A 13 -29.34 -22.83 6.80
C LYS A 13 -27.87 -23.15 7.10
N GLU A 14 -26.99 -22.92 6.13
CA GLU A 14 -25.59 -23.35 6.19
C GLU A 14 -24.62 -22.16 6.38
N GLY A 15 -25.12 -20.92 6.33
CA GLY A 15 -24.32 -19.69 6.33
C GLY A 15 -23.67 -19.41 4.98
N LEU A 16 -22.96 -18.29 4.89
CA LEU A 16 -22.21 -17.92 3.70
C LEU A 16 -21.09 -18.92 3.43
N GLN A 17 -20.94 -19.32 2.17
CA GLN A 17 -19.88 -20.22 1.72
C GLN A 17 -19.42 -19.84 0.30
N GLY A 18 -18.32 -20.41 -0.15
CA GLY A 18 -17.71 -20.08 -1.43
C GLY A 18 -16.39 -19.35 -1.27
N THR A 19 -15.88 -18.76 -2.34
CA THR A 19 -14.59 -18.06 -2.35
C THR A 19 -14.78 -16.59 -2.61
N LEU A 20 -14.28 -15.74 -1.72
CA LEU A 20 -14.22 -14.28 -1.87
C LEU A 20 -12.89 -13.91 -2.51
N TYR A 21 -12.93 -13.30 -3.69
CA TYR A 21 -11.75 -12.83 -4.41
C TYR A 21 -11.51 -11.37 -4.05
N ILE A 22 -10.33 -11.10 -3.51
CA ILE A 22 -9.93 -9.80 -2.99
C ILE A 22 -8.67 -9.35 -3.72
N ALA A 23 -8.61 -8.08 -4.13
CA ALA A 23 -7.41 -7.48 -4.66
C ALA A 23 -6.95 -6.32 -3.77
N SER A 24 -5.66 -6.18 -3.57
CA SER A 24 -5.11 -5.14 -2.70
C SER A 24 -3.83 -4.55 -3.26
N VAL A 25 -3.65 -3.26 -3.05
CA VAL A 25 -2.32 -2.65 -3.18
C VAL A 25 -1.42 -3.12 -2.03
N GLU A 26 -0.11 -3.03 -2.25
CA GLU A 26 0.87 -3.12 -1.17
C GLU A 26 0.65 -1.99 -0.15
N GLY A 27 1.29 -2.07 0.98
CA GLY A 27 1.19 -1.07 2.03
C GLY A 27 0.27 -1.48 3.16
N CYS A 28 -0.68 -0.65 3.52
CA CYS A 28 -1.63 -0.93 4.61
C CYS A 28 -2.65 -2.02 4.26
N GLY A 29 -2.86 -2.29 2.96
CA GLY A 29 -3.87 -3.24 2.48
C GLY A 29 -3.78 -4.63 3.10
N PRO A 30 -2.64 -5.32 3.08
CA PRO A 30 -2.50 -6.65 3.67
C PRO A 30 -2.87 -6.72 5.15
N ARG A 31 -2.48 -5.71 5.95
CA ARG A 31 -2.81 -5.64 7.37
C ARG A 31 -4.31 -5.46 7.58
N LEU A 32 -4.93 -4.49 6.90
CA LEU A 32 -6.35 -4.21 7.05
C LEU A 32 -7.21 -5.39 6.63
N PHE A 33 -6.90 -6.02 5.50
CA PHE A 33 -7.63 -7.22 5.07
C PHE A 33 -7.43 -8.39 6.02
N ALA A 34 -6.25 -8.59 6.58
CA ALA A 34 -6.04 -9.65 7.57
C ALA A 34 -6.91 -9.45 8.82
N GLU A 35 -7.01 -8.22 9.33
CA GLU A 35 -7.87 -7.86 10.46
C GLU A 35 -9.37 -8.11 10.14
N TRP A 36 -9.82 -7.66 8.97
CA TRP A 36 -11.22 -7.82 8.55
C TRP A 36 -11.58 -9.28 8.27
N ILE A 37 -10.72 -10.01 7.59
CA ILE A 37 -10.91 -11.44 7.29
C ILE A 37 -10.96 -12.24 8.59
N ALA A 38 -10.09 -11.97 9.55
CA ALA A 38 -10.09 -12.66 10.84
C ALA A 38 -11.44 -12.48 11.57
N GLY A 39 -11.98 -11.25 11.60
CA GLY A 39 -13.29 -10.98 12.19
C GLY A 39 -14.47 -11.55 11.39
N PHE A 40 -14.37 -11.57 10.07
CA PHE A 40 -15.39 -12.11 9.18
C PHE A 40 -15.45 -13.64 9.26
N GLN A 41 -14.31 -14.31 9.28
CA GLN A 41 -14.20 -15.78 9.35
C GLN A 41 -14.83 -16.37 10.62
N GLN A 42 -14.79 -15.65 11.74
CA GLN A 42 -15.47 -16.10 12.98
C GLN A 42 -16.98 -16.25 12.79
N ARG A 43 -17.58 -15.42 11.94
CA ARG A 43 -19.04 -15.43 11.65
C ARG A 43 -19.39 -16.30 10.44
N HIS A 44 -18.44 -16.48 9.52
CA HIS A 44 -18.63 -17.17 8.24
C HIS A 44 -17.49 -18.16 7.99
N PRO A 45 -17.38 -19.24 8.78
CA PRO A 45 -16.23 -20.15 8.76
C PRO A 45 -16.08 -20.97 7.47
N HIS A 46 -17.12 -21.00 6.63
CA HIS A 46 -17.13 -21.76 5.38
C HIS A 46 -16.73 -20.93 4.16
N VAL A 47 -16.46 -19.63 4.33
CA VAL A 47 -15.97 -18.76 3.25
C VAL A 47 -14.47 -18.94 3.11
N GLN A 48 -14.03 -19.17 1.88
CA GLN A 48 -12.63 -19.21 1.49
C GLN A 48 -12.20 -17.85 0.93
N TYR A 49 -10.89 -17.59 0.89
CA TYR A 49 -10.35 -16.31 0.41
C TYR A 49 -9.30 -16.54 -0.65
N ASN A 50 -9.34 -15.70 -1.69
CA ASN A 50 -8.29 -15.57 -2.68
C ASN A 50 -7.82 -14.11 -2.66
N LEU A 51 -6.69 -13.85 -2.02
CA LEU A 51 -6.14 -12.51 -1.85
C LEU A 51 -4.99 -12.29 -2.84
N TRP A 52 -5.14 -11.32 -3.71
CA TRP A 52 -4.15 -10.93 -4.70
C TRP A 52 -3.62 -9.53 -4.42
N ASN A 53 -2.32 -9.32 -4.58
CA ASN A 53 -1.66 -8.02 -4.39
C ASN A 53 -1.00 -7.52 -5.67
N GLY A 54 -1.04 -6.21 -5.87
CA GLY A 54 -0.37 -5.53 -6.97
C GLY A 54 -0.35 -4.01 -6.78
N ASN A 55 0.04 -3.27 -7.80
CA ASN A 55 -0.10 -1.82 -7.80
C ASN A 55 -1.55 -1.41 -8.08
N THR A 56 -1.88 -0.13 -7.91
CA THR A 56 -3.27 0.36 -8.11
C THR A 56 -3.79 0.09 -9.52
N ASP A 57 -2.93 0.21 -10.55
CA ASP A 57 -3.37 0.03 -11.93
C ASP A 57 -3.69 -1.44 -12.22
N ASP A 58 -2.90 -2.35 -11.68
CA ASP A 58 -3.16 -3.79 -11.75
C ASP A 58 -4.44 -4.17 -10.98
N VAL A 59 -4.64 -3.59 -9.79
CA VAL A 59 -5.85 -3.81 -8.99
C VAL A 59 -7.09 -3.30 -9.73
N ASN A 60 -7.05 -2.07 -10.27
CA ASN A 60 -8.14 -1.51 -11.07
C ASN A 60 -8.49 -2.40 -12.27
N ASN A 61 -7.49 -2.89 -12.99
CA ASN A 61 -7.69 -3.79 -14.12
C ASN A 61 -8.36 -5.12 -13.70
N ARG A 62 -8.04 -5.65 -12.52
CA ARG A 62 -8.71 -6.85 -11.98
C ARG A 62 -10.17 -6.58 -11.63
N VAL A 63 -10.47 -5.46 -10.99
CA VAL A 63 -11.86 -5.07 -10.67
C VAL A 63 -12.68 -4.90 -11.94
N THR A 64 -12.17 -4.14 -12.91
CA THR A 64 -12.86 -3.90 -14.18
C THR A 64 -13.14 -5.19 -14.96
N LYS A 65 -12.25 -6.18 -14.85
CA LYS A 65 -12.42 -7.52 -15.45
C LYS A 65 -13.29 -8.47 -14.62
N GLY A 66 -13.83 -8.04 -13.47
CA GLY A 66 -14.64 -8.88 -12.60
C GLY A 66 -13.84 -10.04 -11.96
N LEU A 67 -12.53 -9.88 -11.77
CA LEU A 67 -11.65 -10.89 -11.19
C LEU A 67 -11.54 -10.79 -9.66
N CYS A 68 -12.21 -9.83 -9.05
CA CYS A 68 -12.37 -9.69 -7.60
C CYS A 68 -13.65 -8.91 -7.29
N GLU A 69 -14.26 -9.21 -6.16
CA GLU A 69 -15.45 -8.54 -5.65
C GLU A 69 -15.11 -7.33 -4.80
N ILE A 70 -13.99 -7.37 -4.11
CA ILE A 70 -13.52 -6.32 -3.21
C ILE A 70 -12.09 -5.95 -3.58
N ALA A 71 -11.82 -4.66 -3.63
CA ALA A 71 -10.48 -4.15 -3.86
C ALA A 71 -10.11 -3.02 -2.92
N MET A 72 -8.83 -2.94 -2.53
CA MET A 72 -8.25 -1.79 -1.86
C MET A 72 -7.23 -1.13 -2.76
N ILE A 73 -7.41 0.15 -2.99
CA ILE A 73 -6.53 0.97 -3.83
C ILE A 73 -6.14 2.24 -3.09
N THR A 74 -5.12 2.90 -3.58
CA THR A 74 -4.74 4.25 -3.12
C THR A 74 -5.15 5.29 -4.15
N ALA A 75 -5.50 6.49 -3.69
CA ALA A 75 -5.80 7.61 -4.58
C ALA A 75 -4.62 7.90 -5.56
N PRO A 76 -4.90 8.46 -6.75
CA PRO A 76 -6.23 8.79 -7.28
C PRO A 76 -6.99 7.56 -7.78
N TYR A 77 -8.32 7.58 -7.67
CA TYR A 77 -9.23 6.51 -8.12
C TYR A 77 -10.45 7.08 -8.82
N ASN A 78 -11.08 6.26 -9.68
CA ASN A 78 -12.29 6.63 -10.38
C ASN A 78 -13.53 6.32 -9.53
N THR A 79 -14.30 7.35 -9.17
CA THR A 79 -15.52 7.23 -8.39
C THR A 79 -16.78 7.03 -9.23
N GLU A 80 -16.69 7.16 -10.55
CA GLU A 80 -17.84 6.99 -11.45
C GLU A 80 -18.17 5.50 -11.69
N GLU A 81 -17.16 4.64 -11.62
CA GLU A 81 -17.31 3.21 -11.92
C GLU A 81 -17.45 2.34 -10.67
N PHE A 82 -17.08 2.84 -9.49
CA PHE A 82 -17.00 2.03 -8.28
C PHE A 82 -17.61 2.71 -7.06
N HIS A 83 -18.21 1.92 -6.18
CA HIS A 83 -18.53 2.37 -4.84
C HIS A 83 -17.24 2.42 -4.00
N VAL A 84 -16.81 3.62 -3.66
CA VAL A 84 -15.56 3.85 -2.94
C VAL A 84 -15.84 4.27 -1.51
N LEU A 85 -15.20 3.59 -0.56
CA LEU A 85 -15.24 3.90 0.86
C LEU A 85 -13.83 4.27 1.34
N PRO A 86 -13.60 5.50 1.81
CA PRO A 86 -12.33 5.86 2.46
C PRO A 86 -12.18 5.05 3.75
N VAL A 87 -11.06 4.33 3.90
CA VAL A 87 -10.85 3.45 5.07
C VAL A 87 -9.60 3.78 5.86
N TYR A 88 -8.64 4.46 5.25
CA TYR A 88 -7.37 4.76 5.89
C TYR A 88 -6.64 5.91 5.17
N GLU A 89 -5.99 6.77 5.95
CA GLU A 89 -5.02 7.76 5.47
C GLU A 89 -3.64 7.36 5.95
N GLU A 90 -2.67 7.38 5.05
CA GLU A 90 -1.33 6.90 5.32
C GLU A 90 -0.30 8.01 5.05
N PRO A 91 0.50 8.43 6.05
CA PRO A 91 1.55 9.40 5.84
C PRO A 91 2.69 8.80 5.01
N TRP A 92 3.44 9.69 4.36
CA TRP A 92 4.70 9.35 3.73
C TRP A 92 5.85 9.42 4.73
N VAL A 93 6.82 8.54 4.57
CA VAL A 93 7.99 8.46 5.42
C VAL A 93 9.27 8.29 4.59
N ALA A 94 10.40 8.68 5.17
CA ALA A 94 11.73 8.40 4.66
C ALA A 94 12.33 7.20 5.39
N VAL A 95 12.80 6.21 4.66
CA VAL A 95 13.60 5.08 5.18
C VAL A 95 15.06 5.42 5.01
N ILE A 96 15.75 5.65 6.11
CA ILE A 96 17.09 6.21 6.17
C ILE A 96 18.05 5.17 6.74
N PRO A 97 19.10 4.79 6.00
CA PRO A 97 20.06 3.80 6.49
C PRO A 97 20.91 4.31 7.65
N LYS A 98 21.34 3.40 8.49
CA LYS A 98 22.27 3.67 9.60
C LYS A 98 23.59 4.27 9.08
N GLY A 99 24.10 5.24 9.82
CA GLY A 99 25.30 5.98 9.43
C GLY A 99 25.05 7.12 8.44
N HIS A 100 23.83 7.27 7.95
CA HIS A 100 23.43 8.44 7.16
C HIS A 100 23.28 9.68 8.06
N ALA A 101 23.58 10.87 7.54
CA ALA A 101 23.52 12.11 8.31
C ALA A 101 22.12 12.43 8.89
N LEU A 102 21.06 11.99 8.22
CA LEU A 102 19.67 12.15 8.67
C LEU A 102 19.17 10.99 9.55
N TYR A 103 20.02 9.99 9.84
CA TYR A 103 19.62 8.87 10.67
C TYR A 103 19.37 9.34 12.10
N SER A 104 18.17 9.15 12.60
CA SER A 104 17.78 9.47 13.98
C SER A 104 16.67 8.53 14.46
N TRP A 105 16.66 8.25 15.75
CA TRP A 105 15.57 7.55 16.42
C TRP A 105 14.51 8.51 17.00
N GLU A 106 14.76 9.80 16.91
CA GLU A 106 13.75 10.81 17.23
C GLU A 106 12.70 10.82 16.14
N ASN A 107 11.43 10.84 16.53
CA ASN A 107 10.28 10.83 15.61
C ASN A 107 10.06 12.19 14.93
N ASP A 108 11.11 12.92 14.63
CA ASP A 108 11.03 14.19 13.94
C ASP A 108 10.79 13.96 12.45
N PRO A 109 9.75 14.57 11.85
CA PRO A 109 9.55 14.48 10.41
C PRO A 109 10.72 15.10 9.65
N VAL A 110 11.17 14.44 8.60
CA VAL A 110 12.16 14.99 7.67
C VAL A 110 11.47 15.96 6.72
N LYS A 111 12.02 17.17 6.59
CA LYS A 111 11.51 18.14 5.64
C LYS A 111 12.05 17.85 4.22
N PRO A 112 11.29 18.14 3.16
CA PRO A 112 11.77 17.96 1.78
C PRO A 112 13.11 18.66 1.50
N SER A 113 13.35 19.85 2.07
CA SER A 113 14.61 20.56 1.93
C SER A 113 15.83 19.83 2.49
N GLU A 114 15.65 19.00 3.50
CA GLU A 114 16.73 18.19 4.09
C GLU A 114 17.09 16.99 3.21
N LEU A 115 16.19 16.56 2.33
CA LEU A 115 16.39 15.45 1.42
C LEU A 115 17.12 15.85 0.12
N LEU A 116 17.16 17.15 -0.22
CA LEU A 116 17.75 17.64 -1.49
C LEU A 116 19.19 17.20 -1.75
N PRO A 117 20.10 17.12 -0.74
CA PRO A 117 21.49 16.71 -0.98
C PRO A 117 21.67 15.20 -1.26
N TYR A 118 20.60 14.40 -1.14
CA TYR A 118 20.72 12.94 -1.11
C TYR A 118 20.00 12.27 -2.26
N ASP A 119 20.47 11.07 -2.59
CA ASP A 119 19.86 10.20 -3.58
C ASP A 119 18.54 9.60 -3.05
N LEU A 120 17.44 9.83 -3.74
CA LEU A 120 16.12 9.32 -3.36
C LEU A 120 15.71 8.12 -4.20
N LEU A 121 15.09 7.16 -3.55
CA LEU A 121 14.41 6.01 -4.14
C LEU A 121 12.89 6.23 -3.95
N ILE A 122 12.15 6.32 -5.04
CA ILE A 122 10.72 6.64 -5.00
C ILE A 122 9.88 5.56 -5.70
N PRO A 123 8.57 5.49 -5.44
CA PRO A 123 7.68 4.60 -6.19
C PRO A 123 7.75 4.86 -7.70
N SER A 124 7.74 3.78 -8.48
CA SER A 124 7.82 3.85 -9.95
C SER A 124 6.58 4.45 -10.62
N ARG A 125 5.45 4.51 -9.91
CA ARG A 125 4.19 5.00 -10.42
C ARG A 125 4.24 6.52 -10.67
N GLU A 126 3.87 6.96 -11.87
CA GLU A 126 4.02 8.38 -12.29
C GLU A 126 3.17 9.34 -11.42
N SER A 127 1.95 8.92 -11.00
CA SER A 127 1.13 9.72 -10.09
C SER A 127 1.82 9.99 -8.75
N ARG A 128 2.61 9.05 -8.25
CA ARG A 128 3.38 9.21 -7.00
C ARG A 128 4.59 10.11 -7.17
N LYS A 129 5.23 10.03 -8.33
CA LYS A 129 6.31 10.98 -8.67
C LYS A 129 5.78 12.41 -8.66
N GLY A 130 4.67 12.69 -9.34
CA GLY A 130 4.08 14.03 -9.37
C GLY A 130 3.64 14.54 -7.98
N GLU A 131 3.22 13.66 -7.08
CA GLU A 131 2.95 14.01 -5.68
C GLU A 131 4.24 14.40 -4.94
N ILE A 132 5.30 13.60 -5.09
CA ILE A 132 6.60 13.87 -4.48
C ILE A 132 7.22 15.16 -5.03
N ASP A 133 7.19 15.38 -6.34
CA ASP A 133 7.72 16.58 -6.98
C ASP A 133 7.11 17.86 -6.37
N LYS A 134 5.81 17.86 -6.06
CA LYS A 134 5.12 18.99 -5.41
C LYS A 134 5.68 19.34 -4.03
N TRP A 135 6.19 18.37 -3.29
CA TRP A 135 6.79 18.65 -1.98
C TRP A 135 8.07 19.47 -2.08
N PHE A 136 8.74 19.41 -3.23
CA PHE A 136 9.98 20.14 -3.49
C PHE A 136 9.77 21.48 -4.20
N GLU A 137 8.57 21.79 -4.74
CA GLU A 137 8.29 23.04 -5.44
C GLU A 137 8.66 24.28 -4.61
N GLY A 138 8.38 24.25 -3.29
CA GLY A 138 8.71 25.37 -2.37
C GLY A 138 10.20 25.49 -2.04
N THR A 139 11.05 24.54 -2.43
CA THR A 139 12.50 24.55 -2.13
C THR A 139 13.32 25.24 -3.21
N GLY A 140 12.75 25.47 -4.39
CA GLY A 140 13.45 26.02 -5.57
C GLY A 140 14.42 25.04 -6.25
N HIS A 141 14.48 23.78 -5.80
CA HIS A 141 15.36 22.76 -6.34
C HIS A 141 14.61 21.44 -6.53
N ALA A 142 15.00 20.68 -7.56
CA ALA A 142 14.48 19.33 -7.76
C ALA A 142 15.30 18.30 -6.96
N PRO A 143 14.67 17.28 -6.40
CA PRO A 143 15.37 16.18 -5.72
C PRO A 143 16.14 15.31 -6.71
N VAL A 144 17.21 14.68 -6.23
CA VAL A 144 17.95 13.68 -7.03
C VAL A 144 17.27 12.33 -6.91
N ILE A 145 16.54 11.93 -7.94
CA ILE A 145 15.90 10.61 -8.01
C ILE A 145 16.91 9.59 -8.57
N ARG A 146 17.46 8.76 -7.69
CA ARG A 146 18.41 7.70 -8.05
C ARG A 146 17.70 6.47 -8.63
N GLY A 147 16.50 6.15 -8.13
CA GLY A 147 15.77 4.98 -8.58
C GLY A 147 14.27 5.12 -8.44
N ARG A 148 13.55 4.43 -9.34
CA ARG A 148 12.09 4.25 -9.29
C ARG A 148 11.80 2.79 -9.04
N ILE A 149 11.18 2.48 -7.91
CA ILE A 149 11.06 1.13 -7.39
C ILE A 149 9.58 0.74 -7.32
N ALA A 150 9.22 -0.40 -7.88
CA ALA A 150 7.83 -0.84 -7.95
C ALA A 150 7.30 -1.38 -6.61
N HIS A 151 8.16 -2.08 -5.86
CA HIS A 151 7.77 -2.80 -4.64
C HIS A 151 8.50 -2.29 -3.41
N MET A 152 7.76 -2.09 -2.31
CA MET A 152 8.30 -1.57 -1.05
C MET A 152 9.44 -2.42 -0.48
N MET A 153 9.39 -3.74 -0.61
CA MET A 153 10.45 -4.62 -0.15
C MET A 153 11.78 -4.31 -0.84
N ASN A 154 11.77 -4.10 -2.15
CA ASN A 154 12.97 -3.74 -2.90
C ASN A 154 13.50 -2.35 -2.47
N ALA A 155 12.60 -1.40 -2.22
CA ALA A 155 12.97 -0.07 -1.75
C ALA A 155 13.62 -0.15 -0.35
N TYR A 156 13.05 -0.94 0.55
CA TYR A 156 13.60 -1.19 1.88
C TYR A 156 15.01 -1.78 1.80
N GLU A 157 15.20 -2.84 1.03
CA GLU A 157 16.50 -3.51 0.87
C GLU A 157 17.55 -2.58 0.27
N LEU A 158 17.20 -1.78 -0.73
CA LEU A 158 18.11 -0.80 -1.32
C LEU A 158 18.54 0.26 -0.30
N SER A 159 17.61 0.75 0.54
CA SER A 159 17.97 1.69 1.61
C SER A 159 18.82 1.03 2.69
N LEU A 160 18.50 -0.19 3.10
CA LEU A 160 19.29 -0.96 4.06
C LEU A 160 20.75 -1.11 3.62
N HIS A 161 20.98 -1.26 2.33
CA HIS A 161 22.32 -1.36 1.73
C HIS A 161 22.94 -0.01 1.32
N GLY A 162 22.34 1.10 1.73
CA GLY A 162 22.90 2.44 1.56
C GLY A 162 22.85 2.99 0.12
N VAL A 163 22.00 2.46 -0.74
CA VAL A 163 21.86 2.93 -2.14
C VAL A 163 21.19 4.31 -2.19
N GLY A 164 20.30 4.62 -1.23
CA GLY A 164 19.62 5.89 -1.12
C GLY A 164 18.55 5.89 -0.04
N ILE A 165 17.89 7.04 0.14
CA ILE A 165 16.76 7.19 1.04
C ILE A 165 15.48 6.81 0.29
N SER A 166 14.73 5.82 0.78
CA SER A 166 13.44 5.46 0.19
C SER A 166 12.32 6.33 0.76
N ILE A 167 11.50 6.88 -0.14
CA ILE A 167 10.30 7.64 0.20
C ILE A 167 9.08 6.78 -0.13
N TYR A 168 8.38 6.33 0.90
CA TYR A 168 7.25 5.41 0.77
C TYR A 168 6.17 5.69 1.80
N PRO A 169 4.94 5.17 1.61
CA PRO A 169 3.91 5.19 2.65
C PRO A 169 4.37 4.51 3.94
N ALA A 170 3.88 4.95 5.08
CA ALA A 170 4.34 4.54 6.42
C ALA A 170 4.21 3.04 6.70
N SER A 171 3.37 2.32 5.95
CA SER A 171 3.27 0.86 6.01
C SER A 171 4.58 0.13 5.68
N ILE A 172 5.54 0.78 4.99
CA ILE A 172 6.89 0.24 4.81
C ILE A 172 7.55 -0.10 6.15
N SER A 173 7.18 0.60 7.22
CA SER A 173 7.67 0.35 8.58
C SER A 173 7.39 -1.07 9.06
N SER A 174 6.35 -1.72 8.56
CA SER A 174 6.01 -3.11 8.89
C SER A 174 7.03 -4.13 8.37
N LEU A 175 7.83 -3.74 7.38
CA LEU A 175 8.89 -4.56 6.80
C LEU A 175 10.20 -4.46 7.60
N ILE A 176 10.33 -3.40 8.41
CA ILE A 176 11.58 -3.09 9.11
C ILE A 176 11.75 -4.02 10.30
N ARG A 177 12.76 -4.86 10.23
CA ARG A 177 13.12 -5.83 11.28
C ARG A 177 14.41 -5.47 12.00
N ASP A 178 15.23 -4.63 11.39
CA ASP A 178 16.58 -4.32 11.84
C ASP A 178 16.71 -2.86 12.30
N LYS A 179 17.66 -2.64 13.23
CA LYS A 179 18.03 -1.30 13.67
C LYS A 179 19.02 -0.60 12.73
N ASP A 180 19.18 -1.13 11.53
CA ASP A 180 20.10 -0.58 10.53
C ASP A 180 19.44 0.42 9.58
N VAL A 181 18.15 0.66 9.77
CA VAL A 181 17.39 1.78 9.17
C VAL A 181 16.54 2.46 10.25
N CYS A 182 16.24 3.74 10.05
CA CYS A 182 15.17 4.44 10.78
C CYS A 182 14.12 4.94 9.82
N VAL A 183 12.94 5.24 10.35
CA VAL A 183 11.80 5.79 9.62
C VAL A 183 11.45 7.14 10.22
N ARG A 184 11.37 8.15 9.37
CA ARG A 184 11.08 9.53 9.78
C ARG A 184 10.05 10.18 8.88
#